data_5db1351962477155c383fcb201017439
#
_entry.id   5db1351962477155c383fcb201017439
#
_cell.length_a   1.000
_cell.length_b   1.000
_cell.length_c   1.000
_cell.angle_alpha   90.00
_cell.angle_beta   90.00
_cell.angle_gamma   90.00
#
_symmetry.space_group_name_H-M   'P 1'
#
loop_
_entity.id
_entity.type
_entity.pdbx_description
1 polymer ?
#
loop_
_entity_poly.entity_id
_entity_poly.type
_entity_poly.pdbx_seq_one_letter_code
_entity_poly.pdbx_strand_id
1 'polypeptide(L)'
;KEFHRHLNLTPQSFFEQFVGLDLDEYVSIINSPTADKPFNRSYTVDMLGNVVGNQVRYLNLDMATFKELAIRQLEQGESVWFGCDVGQSSNRGNGRLALNNFDLEGLTGIDYSLTKGERLEYGDSLMTHAMVLTGVNLVDGKPNRWKVENSWGEESGVEGFWMMSDAWMDEFTYQIVIRKDLLTKEQLDAFNSEPIVLAPWDPMGSLA
;
A
#
# COMPACT_ATOMS: atom_id res chain seq x y z
N LYS A 1 19.83 9.46 24.08
CA LYS A 1 19.69 9.99 22.71
C LYS A 1 20.76 11.08 22.51
N GLU A 2 21.54 11.01 21.44
CA GLU A 2 22.53 12.00 21.06
C GLU A 2 21.90 12.95 20.03
N PHE A 3 22.07 14.25 20.20
CA PHE A 3 21.53 15.24 19.27
C PHE A 3 22.55 15.48 18.15
N HIS A 4 22.11 15.25 16.91
CA HIS A 4 22.87 15.55 15.71
C HIS A 4 22.19 16.65 14.92
N ARG A 5 22.97 17.62 14.39
CA ARG A 5 22.49 18.70 13.55
C ARG A 5 23.37 18.82 12.32
N HIS A 6 22.75 18.71 11.16
CA HIS A 6 23.37 18.93 9.85
C HIS A 6 22.86 20.24 9.28
N LEU A 7 23.76 21.17 8.94
CA LEU A 7 23.43 22.49 8.41
C LEU A 7 23.74 22.55 6.91
N ASN A 8 23.09 23.51 6.23
CA ASN A 8 23.31 23.82 4.81
C ASN A 8 23.01 22.64 3.86
N LEU A 9 22.05 21.78 4.20
CA LEU A 9 21.55 20.72 3.32
C LEU A 9 20.49 21.28 2.38
N THR A 10 20.57 20.88 1.12
CA THR A 10 19.45 20.93 0.17
C THR A 10 18.70 19.59 0.22
N PRO A 11 17.45 19.50 -0.28
CA PRO A 11 16.75 18.22 -0.40
C PRO A 11 17.58 17.16 -1.15
N GLN A 12 18.24 17.56 -2.23
CA GLN A 12 19.08 16.66 -3.01
C GLN A 12 20.31 16.17 -2.24
N SER A 13 21.07 17.09 -1.59
CA SER A 13 22.24 16.69 -0.81
C SER A 13 21.87 15.85 0.42
N PHE A 14 20.68 16.07 1.00
CA PHE A 14 20.16 15.20 2.05
C PHE A 14 19.88 13.78 1.52
N PHE A 15 19.21 13.67 0.37
CA PHE A 15 18.93 12.41 -0.27
C PHE A 15 20.23 11.63 -0.56
N GLU A 16 21.21 12.27 -1.18
CA GLU A 16 22.50 11.66 -1.54
C GLU A 16 23.30 11.20 -0.32
N GLN A 17 23.28 11.97 0.79
CA GLN A 17 24.08 11.69 1.98
C GLN A 17 23.44 10.73 2.95
N PHE A 18 22.11 10.74 3.10
CA PHE A 18 21.39 10.05 4.16
C PHE A 18 20.38 9.01 3.68
N VAL A 19 19.90 9.11 2.45
CA VAL A 19 18.93 8.16 1.88
C VAL A 19 19.63 7.18 0.96
N GLY A 20 20.27 7.67 -0.12
CA GLY A 20 21.13 6.87 -1.00
C GLY A 20 20.44 5.70 -1.73
N LEU A 21 19.12 5.68 -1.77
CA LEU A 21 18.35 4.64 -2.48
C LEU A 21 18.24 5.01 -3.97
N ASP A 22 18.42 4.04 -4.85
CA ASP A 22 18.03 4.18 -6.25
C ASP A 22 16.53 3.95 -6.38
N LEU A 23 15.75 5.05 -6.48
CA LEU A 23 14.29 4.98 -6.57
C LEU A 23 13.82 4.36 -7.90
N ASP A 24 14.66 4.36 -8.93
CA ASP A 24 14.35 3.72 -10.21
C ASP A 24 14.35 2.18 -10.11
N GLU A 25 14.89 1.62 -9.03
CA GLU A 25 14.81 0.17 -8.75
C GLU A 25 13.46 -0.27 -8.15
N TYR A 26 12.53 0.65 -7.92
CA TYR A 26 11.24 0.36 -7.31
C TYR A 26 10.08 0.57 -8.28
N VAL A 27 9.00 -0.16 -8.04
CA VAL A 27 7.75 -0.05 -8.78
C VAL A 27 6.56 -0.03 -7.85
N SER A 28 5.52 0.70 -8.25
CA SER A 28 4.22 0.71 -7.56
C SER A 28 3.32 -0.39 -8.10
N ILE A 29 2.93 -1.29 -7.22
CA ILE A 29 1.93 -2.34 -7.48
C ILE A 29 0.62 -1.93 -6.83
N ILE A 30 -0.48 -2.02 -7.56
CA ILE A 30 -1.82 -1.81 -7.01
C ILE A 30 -2.62 -3.11 -7.01
N ASN A 31 -3.62 -3.16 -6.16
CA ASN A 31 -4.68 -4.15 -6.22
C ASN A 31 -6.03 -3.43 -6.30
N SER A 32 -6.51 -3.28 -7.52
CA SER A 32 -7.82 -2.70 -7.84
C SER A 32 -8.63 -3.72 -8.63
N PRO A 33 -9.46 -4.54 -7.96
CA PRO A 33 -10.23 -5.62 -8.60
C PRO A 33 -11.55 -5.11 -9.18
N THR A 34 -11.51 -4.00 -9.91
CA THR A 34 -12.66 -3.41 -10.60
C THR A 34 -12.73 -3.89 -12.05
N ALA A 35 -13.92 -3.91 -12.64
CA ALA A 35 -14.13 -4.47 -13.97
C ALA A 35 -13.37 -3.72 -15.08
N ASP A 36 -13.13 -2.44 -14.88
CA ASP A 36 -12.41 -1.55 -15.81
C ASP A 36 -10.87 -1.66 -15.69
N LYS A 37 -10.36 -2.36 -14.68
CA LYS A 37 -8.92 -2.49 -14.40
C LYS A 37 -8.46 -3.96 -14.39
N PRO A 38 -8.38 -4.65 -15.53
CA PRO A 38 -7.83 -6.00 -15.61
C PRO A 38 -6.46 -6.11 -14.93
N PHE A 39 -6.21 -7.25 -14.27
CA PHE A 39 -4.88 -7.56 -13.71
C PHE A 39 -3.82 -7.76 -14.80
N ASN A 40 -2.55 -7.67 -14.41
CA ASN A 40 -1.38 -7.77 -15.28
C ASN A 40 -1.34 -6.70 -16.39
N ARG A 41 -1.79 -5.50 -16.04
CA ARG A 41 -1.77 -4.31 -16.90
C ARG A 41 -1.16 -3.12 -16.18
N SER A 42 -0.48 -2.27 -16.94
CA SER A 42 0.04 -1.00 -16.47
C SER A 42 -1.03 0.10 -16.56
N TYR A 43 -1.07 0.96 -15.55
CA TYR A 43 -2.01 2.08 -15.45
C TYR A 43 -1.27 3.37 -15.08
N THR A 44 -1.84 4.49 -15.51
CA THR A 44 -1.52 5.82 -15.02
C THR A 44 -2.82 6.59 -14.84
N VAL A 45 -2.80 7.63 -14.01
CA VAL A 45 -3.98 8.50 -13.81
C VAL A 45 -3.69 9.82 -14.52
N ASP A 46 -4.64 10.30 -15.33
CA ASP A 46 -4.50 11.55 -16.06
C ASP A 46 -4.39 12.74 -15.08
N MET A 47 -3.56 13.71 -15.40
CA MET A 47 -3.29 14.91 -14.59
C MET A 47 -2.76 14.62 -13.16
N LEU A 48 -2.38 13.38 -12.85
CA LEU A 48 -1.80 13.02 -11.58
C LEU A 48 -0.28 13.24 -11.61
N GLY A 49 0.23 13.81 -10.55
CA GLY A 49 1.65 14.11 -10.41
C GLY A 49 1.95 15.59 -10.59
N ASN A 50 2.83 16.07 -9.72
CA ASN A 50 3.27 17.46 -9.66
C ASN A 50 4.68 17.66 -10.24
N VAL A 51 5.25 16.63 -10.87
CA VAL A 51 6.56 16.65 -11.51
C VAL A 51 6.38 16.55 -13.03
N VAL A 52 6.84 17.58 -13.72
CA VAL A 52 6.75 17.65 -15.18
C VAL A 52 7.63 16.56 -15.82
N GLY A 53 7.03 15.78 -16.73
CA GLY A 53 7.71 14.73 -17.49
C GLY A 53 7.70 13.34 -16.87
N ASN A 54 7.36 13.20 -15.59
CA ASN A 54 7.23 11.89 -14.94
C ASN A 54 5.75 11.56 -14.72
N GLN A 55 5.32 10.43 -15.25
CA GLN A 55 3.98 9.90 -15.01
C GLN A 55 4.03 8.91 -13.84
N VAL A 56 3.05 9.01 -12.96
CA VAL A 56 2.79 7.94 -11.99
C VAL A 56 2.42 6.68 -12.76
N ARG A 57 3.02 5.55 -12.40
CA ARG A 57 2.78 4.28 -13.09
C ARG A 57 2.52 3.17 -12.08
N TYR A 58 1.47 2.41 -12.33
CA TYR A 58 1.05 1.29 -11.50
C TYR A 58 1.00 0.00 -12.33
N LEU A 59 1.33 -1.13 -11.71
CA LEU A 59 0.99 -2.46 -12.20
C LEU A 59 -0.14 -3.04 -11.34
N ASN A 60 -1.28 -3.36 -11.93
CA ASN A 60 -2.39 -3.99 -11.21
C ASN A 60 -2.21 -5.50 -11.15
N LEU A 61 -2.13 -6.05 -9.93
CA LEU A 61 -1.97 -7.49 -9.70
C LEU A 61 -3.08 -8.03 -8.78
N ASP A 62 -3.33 -9.33 -8.88
CA ASP A 62 -4.19 -10.02 -7.94
C ASP A 62 -3.61 -10.01 -6.53
N MET A 63 -4.48 -10.20 -5.52
CA MET A 63 -4.09 -10.03 -4.11
C MET A 63 -3.11 -11.10 -3.63
N ALA A 64 -3.15 -12.31 -4.17
CA ALA A 64 -2.22 -13.36 -3.80
C ALA A 64 -0.79 -13.00 -4.24
N THR A 65 -0.62 -12.60 -5.49
CA THR A 65 0.66 -12.12 -6.04
C THR A 65 1.14 -10.86 -5.32
N PHE A 66 0.24 -9.92 -5.04
CA PHE A 66 0.53 -8.69 -4.29
C PHE A 66 1.14 -8.99 -2.92
N LYS A 67 0.51 -9.90 -2.14
CA LYS A 67 1.01 -10.31 -0.82
C LYS A 67 2.33 -11.10 -0.91
N GLU A 68 2.48 -11.97 -1.89
CA GLU A 68 3.72 -12.72 -2.12
C GLU A 68 4.91 -11.78 -2.33
N LEU A 69 4.75 -10.74 -3.16
CA LEU A 69 5.80 -9.75 -3.40
C LEU A 69 6.18 -9.00 -2.11
N ALA A 70 5.19 -8.59 -1.31
CA ALA A 70 5.43 -7.94 -0.04
C ALA A 70 6.17 -8.87 0.95
N ILE A 71 5.80 -10.15 1.03
CA ILE A 71 6.49 -11.15 1.86
C ILE A 71 7.94 -11.30 1.42
N ARG A 72 8.19 -11.48 0.13
CA ARG A 72 9.53 -11.67 -0.43
C ARG A 72 10.45 -10.47 -0.14
N GLN A 73 9.96 -9.24 -0.21
CA GLN A 73 10.74 -8.05 0.14
C GLN A 73 11.05 -8.01 1.65
N LEU A 74 10.08 -8.32 2.50
CA LEU A 74 10.30 -8.42 3.96
C LEU A 74 11.30 -9.52 4.32
N GLU A 75 11.26 -10.68 3.65
CA GLU A 75 12.21 -11.77 3.86
C GLU A 75 13.65 -11.41 3.44
N GLN A 76 13.81 -10.47 2.51
CA GLN A 76 15.10 -9.89 2.15
C GLN A 76 15.58 -8.82 3.14
N GLY A 77 14.82 -8.55 4.20
CA GLY A 77 15.16 -7.58 5.24
C GLY A 77 14.81 -6.14 4.88
N GLU A 78 13.99 -5.92 3.86
CA GLU A 78 13.56 -4.61 3.42
C GLU A 78 12.07 -4.39 3.73
N SER A 79 11.75 -3.23 4.31
CA SER A 79 10.38 -2.83 4.60
C SER A 79 9.60 -2.48 3.32
N VAL A 80 8.26 -2.56 3.41
CA VAL A 80 7.37 -2.30 2.27
C VAL A 80 6.49 -1.10 2.57
N TRP A 81 6.63 -0.02 1.80
CA TRP A 81 5.67 1.07 1.83
C TRP A 81 4.33 0.59 1.24
N PHE A 82 3.22 0.93 1.88
CA PHE A 82 1.89 0.57 1.39
C PHE A 82 0.86 1.67 1.60
N GLY A 83 -0.10 1.75 0.68
CA GLY A 83 -1.25 2.64 0.73
C GLY A 83 -2.53 1.87 1.04
N CYS A 84 -3.36 2.42 1.92
CA CYS A 84 -4.56 1.77 2.41
C CYS A 84 -5.66 2.76 2.79
N ASP A 85 -6.86 2.26 3.05
CA ASP A 85 -7.92 3.01 3.73
C ASP A 85 -7.89 2.74 5.23
N VAL A 86 -7.04 3.48 5.94
CA VAL A 86 -6.80 3.27 7.38
C VAL A 86 -8.03 3.53 8.25
N GLY A 87 -9.02 4.25 7.74
CA GLY A 87 -10.27 4.56 8.44
C GLY A 87 -11.18 3.34 8.59
N GLN A 88 -11.07 2.39 7.68
CA GLN A 88 -11.95 1.22 7.62
C GLN A 88 -11.60 0.20 8.70
N SER A 89 -12.58 -0.16 9.50
CA SER A 89 -12.47 -1.22 10.54
C SER A 89 -11.18 -1.14 11.36
N SER A 90 -10.80 0.07 11.78
CA SER A 90 -9.58 0.33 12.55
C SER A 90 -9.88 0.67 14.01
N ASN A 91 -9.11 0.14 14.94
CA ASN A 91 -9.13 0.55 16.34
C ASN A 91 -7.84 1.32 16.67
N ARG A 92 -7.92 2.64 16.64
CA ARG A 92 -6.78 3.54 16.85
C ARG A 92 -6.22 3.46 18.27
N GLY A 93 -7.06 3.15 19.26
CA GLY A 93 -6.64 3.10 20.66
C GLY A 93 -5.65 1.98 20.95
N ASN A 94 -5.74 0.86 20.24
CA ASN A 94 -4.84 -0.29 20.44
C ASN A 94 -4.03 -0.65 19.19
N GLY A 95 -4.09 0.15 18.12
CA GLY A 95 -3.32 -0.08 16.90
C GLY A 95 -3.73 -1.36 16.17
N ARG A 96 -5.03 -1.63 16.07
CA ARG A 96 -5.53 -2.86 15.42
C ARG A 96 -6.31 -2.56 14.15
N LEU A 97 -5.87 -3.15 13.04
CA LEU A 97 -6.55 -3.18 11.75
C LEU A 97 -7.11 -4.60 11.54
N ALA A 98 -8.42 -4.77 11.70
CA ALA A 98 -9.04 -6.09 11.59
C ALA A 98 -10.54 -5.95 11.28
N LEU A 99 -11.08 -6.82 10.42
CA LEU A 99 -12.48 -6.76 9.99
C LEU A 99 -13.47 -6.91 11.15
N ASN A 100 -13.07 -7.63 12.19
CA ASN A 100 -13.90 -7.90 13.35
C ASN A 100 -13.70 -6.91 14.52
N ASN A 101 -13.25 -5.68 14.25
CA ASN A 101 -13.20 -4.62 15.25
C ASN A 101 -14.60 -4.12 15.65
N PHE A 102 -15.55 -4.20 14.71
CA PHE A 102 -16.94 -3.78 14.90
C PHE A 102 -17.88 -4.84 14.29
N ASP A 103 -18.99 -5.12 14.96
CA ASP A 103 -20.06 -6.00 14.49
C ASP A 103 -21.30 -5.15 14.17
N LEU A 104 -21.24 -4.45 13.03
CA LEU A 104 -22.33 -3.57 12.59
C LEU A 104 -23.55 -4.37 12.14
N GLU A 105 -23.35 -5.51 11.50
CA GLU A 105 -24.44 -6.39 11.07
C GLU A 105 -25.18 -6.96 12.27
N GLY A 106 -24.45 -7.49 13.27
CA GLY A 106 -25.06 -7.96 14.51
C GLY A 106 -25.82 -6.88 15.28
N LEU A 107 -25.37 -5.62 15.21
CA LEU A 107 -26.02 -4.49 15.88
C LEU A 107 -27.29 -4.02 15.15
N THR A 108 -27.27 -3.98 13.83
CA THR A 108 -28.32 -3.33 13.01
C THR A 108 -29.23 -4.32 12.29
N GLY A 109 -28.79 -5.57 12.09
CA GLY A 109 -29.46 -6.56 11.25
C GLY A 109 -29.37 -6.25 9.74
N ILE A 110 -28.49 -5.34 9.33
CA ILE A 110 -28.28 -4.95 7.92
C ILE A 110 -26.98 -5.57 7.43
N ASP A 111 -27.03 -6.20 6.26
CA ASP A 111 -25.83 -6.65 5.54
C ASP A 111 -25.13 -5.45 4.90
N TYR A 112 -23.89 -5.18 5.34
CA TYR A 112 -23.02 -4.13 4.80
C TYR A 112 -21.92 -4.69 3.88
N SER A 113 -22.01 -5.96 3.49
CA SER A 113 -20.98 -6.60 2.70
C SER A 113 -20.92 -5.98 1.30
N LEU A 114 -19.74 -5.51 0.93
CA LEU A 114 -19.35 -5.13 -0.42
C LEU A 114 -18.03 -5.82 -0.71
N THR A 115 -17.82 -6.23 -1.94
CA THR A 115 -16.50 -6.64 -2.39
C THR A 115 -15.55 -5.45 -2.44
N LYS A 116 -14.26 -5.68 -2.39
CA LYS A 116 -13.24 -4.64 -2.53
C LYS A 116 -13.43 -3.80 -3.80
N GLY A 117 -13.80 -4.46 -4.93
CA GLY A 117 -14.08 -3.79 -6.18
C GLY A 117 -15.30 -2.85 -6.07
N GLU A 118 -16.40 -3.34 -5.51
CA GLU A 118 -17.60 -2.53 -5.31
C GLU A 118 -17.35 -1.33 -4.41
N ARG A 119 -16.58 -1.49 -3.32
CA ARG A 119 -16.22 -0.35 -2.46
C ARG A 119 -15.46 0.75 -3.23
N LEU A 120 -14.56 0.36 -4.14
CA LEU A 120 -13.86 1.32 -5.00
C LEU A 120 -14.80 1.96 -6.01
N GLU A 121 -15.67 1.18 -6.65
CA GLU A 121 -16.61 1.67 -7.68
C GLU A 121 -17.66 2.61 -7.11
N TYR A 122 -18.16 2.34 -5.90
CA TYR A 122 -19.17 3.17 -5.23
C TYR A 122 -18.57 4.29 -4.36
N GLY A 123 -17.23 4.37 -4.26
CA GLY A 123 -16.56 5.40 -3.46
C GLY A 123 -16.72 5.21 -1.94
N ASP A 124 -17.00 3.97 -1.49
CA ASP A 124 -17.07 3.60 -0.09
C ASP A 124 -15.66 3.49 0.54
N SER A 125 -14.66 3.20 -0.28
CA SER A 125 -13.27 3.11 0.14
C SER A 125 -12.31 3.65 -0.92
N LEU A 126 -11.24 4.28 -0.45
CA LEU A 126 -10.13 4.75 -1.28
C LEU A 126 -8.85 4.83 -0.44
N MET A 127 -7.69 5.01 -1.06
CA MET A 127 -6.45 5.20 -0.32
C MET A 127 -6.47 6.54 0.42
N THR A 128 -6.40 6.48 1.75
CA THR A 128 -6.43 7.67 2.62
C THR A 128 -5.15 7.86 3.41
N HIS A 129 -4.31 6.83 3.50
CA HIS A 129 -3.11 6.85 4.34
C HIS A 129 -2.04 5.89 3.84
N ALA A 130 -0.79 6.26 4.10
CA ALA A 130 0.38 5.43 3.81
C ALA A 130 1.10 5.04 5.10
N MET A 131 1.54 3.79 5.17
CA MET A 131 2.30 3.23 6.29
C MET A 131 3.39 2.28 5.75
N VAL A 132 4.09 1.62 6.66
CA VAL A 132 5.18 0.71 6.31
C VAL A 132 4.95 -0.67 6.92
N LEU A 133 5.00 -1.72 6.10
CA LEU A 133 5.08 -3.10 6.58
C LEU A 133 6.51 -3.38 7.02
N THR A 134 6.68 -3.79 8.27
CA THR A 134 7.99 -4.12 8.87
C THR A 134 8.12 -5.58 9.27
N GLY A 135 7.08 -6.37 9.06
CA GLY A 135 7.10 -7.81 9.33
C GLY A 135 5.80 -8.49 8.98
N VAL A 136 5.87 -9.80 8.84
CA VAL A 136 4.73 -10.69 8.59
C VAL A 136 4.86 -11.93 9.47
N ASN A 137 3.72 -12.41 9.99
CA ASN A 137 3.63 -13.71 10.64
C ASN A 137 3.02 -14.72 9.69
N LEU A 138 3.78 -15.79 9.42
CA LEU A 138 3.35 -16.88 8.56
C LEU A 138 2.94 -18.10 9.41
N VAL A 139 1.80 -18.70 9.08
CA VAL A 139 1.33 -19.97 9.65
C VAL A 139 1.14 -20.93 8.48
N ASP A 140 1.85 -22.03 8.48
CA ASP A 140 1.87 -23.01 7.39
C ASP A 140 2.16 -22.37 6.02
N GLY A 141 3.09 -21.39 6.01
CA GLY A 141 3.52 -20.63 4.82
C GLY A 141 2.51 -19.58 4.35
N LYS A 142 1.42 -19.32 5.08
CA LYS A 142 0.41 -18.32 4.73
C LYS A 142 0.44 -17.16 5.72
N PRO A 143 0.32 -15.92 5.24
CA PRO A 143 0.25 -14.75 6.12
C PRO A 143 -1.06 -14.78 6.94
N ASN A 144 -0.97 -14.41 8.20
CA ASN A 144 -2.15 -14.20 9.04
C ASN A 144 -2.16 -12.84 9.74
N ARG A 145 -0.99 -12.23 9.92
CA ARG A 145 -0.82 -10.90 10.54
C ARG A 145 0.39 -10.20 9.96
N TRP A 146 0.30 -8.87 9.91
CA TRP A 146 1.34 -7.98 9.46
C TRP A 146 1.69 -6.99 10.56
N LYS A 147 2.99 -6.72 10.74
CA LYS A 147 3.46 -5.65 11.61
C LYS A 147 3.56 -4.38 10.78
N VAL A 148 2.88 -3.35 11.22
CA VAL A 148 2.79 -2.05 10.55
C VAL A 148 3.46 -0.98 11.41
N GLU A 149 4.34 -0.18 10.83
CA GLU A 149 4.85 1.03 11.44
C GLU A 149 4.03 2.23 10.92
N ASN A 150 3.48 3.00 11.86
CA ASN A 150 2.66 4.16 11.55
C ASN A 150 3.40 5.46 11.92
N SER A 151 3.05 6.56 11.27
CA SER A 151 3.66 7.88 11.47
C SER A 151 2.98 8.74 12.55
N TRP A 152 2.10 8.16 13.38
CA TRP A 152 1.31 8.91 14.37
C TRP A 152 1.93 8.96 15.76
N GLY A 153 3.22 8.64 15.90
CA GLY A 153 3.96 8.71 17.15
C GLY A 153 3.91 7.45 17.99
N GLU A 154 4.78 7.40 19.00
CA GLU A 154 4.97 6.25 19.89
C GLU A 154 3.71 5.91 20.71
N GLU A 155 2.84 6.87 20.95
CA GLU A 155 1.59 6.68 21.70
C GLU A 155 0.48 5.98 20.88
N SER A 156 0.66 5.85 19.57
CA SER A 156 -0.28 5.21 18.67
C SER A 156 0.02 3.72 18.55
N GLY A 157 -0.90 2.88 18.98
CA GLY A 157 -0.69 1.42 19.00
C GLY A 157 0.28 0.99 20.09
N VAL A 158 1.26 0.16 19.75
CA VAL A 158 2.32 -0.28 20.65
C VAL A 158 3.65 0.31 20.17
N GLU A 159 4.12 1.35 20.83
CA GLU A 159 5.39 2.03 20.46
C GLU A 159 5.41 2.51 18.99
N GLY A 160 4.27 2.98 18.46
CA GLY A 160 4.12 3.40 17.07
C GLY A 160 3.79 2.27 16.08
N PHE A 161 3.78 1.02 16.54
CA PHE A 161 3.46 -0.14 15.70
C PHE A 161 2.00 -0.58 15.85
N TRP A 162 1.44 -1.01 14.74
CA TRP A 162 0.09 -1.54 14.63
C TRP A 162 0.10 -2.99 14.17
N MET A 163 -0.95 -3.73 14.49
CA MET A 163 -1.18 -5.07 14.01
C MET A 163 -2.31 -5.07 12.98
N MET A 164 -2.02 -5.54 11.78
CA MET A 164 -2.99 -5.71 10.71
C MET A 164 -3.25 -7.21 10.49
N SER A 165 -4.53 -7.60 10.50
CA SER A 165 -4.90 -8.97 10.08
C SER A 165 -4.77 -9.13 8.58
N ASP A 166 -4.48 -10.34 8.11
CA ASP A 166 -4.36 -10.63 6.68
C ASP A 166 -5.68 -10.38 5.93
N ALA A 167 -6.82 -10.71 6.54
CA ALA A 167 -8.13 -10.40 5.98
C ALA A 167 -8.38 -8.89 5.81
N TRP A 168 -7.86 -8.04 6.71
CA TRP A 168 -7.95 -6.59 6.56
C TRP A 168 -7.07 -6.11 5.41
N MET A 169 -5.88 -6.69 5.25
CA MET A 169 -5.00 -6.39 4.12
C MET A 169 -5.69 -6.69 2.79
N ASP A 170 -6.39 -7.83 2.69
CA ASP A 170 -7.14 -8.19 1.48
C ASP A 170 -8.16 -7.12 1.09
N GLU A 171 -8.84 -6.54 2.07
CA GLU A 171 -9.98 -5.67 1.83
C GLU A 171 -9.60 -4.18 1.67
N PHE A 172 -8.61 -3.68 2.40
CA PHE A 172 -8.36 -2.24 2.51
C PHE A 172 -6.94 -1.79 2.16
N THR A 173 -6.07 -2.69 1.69
CA THR A 173 -4.75 -2.31 1.17
C THR A 173 -4.80 -2.27 -0.36
N TYR A 174 -4.39 -1.16 -0.94
CA TYR A 174 -4.54 -0.90 -2.37
C TYR A 174 -3.23 -0.75 -3.13
N GLN A 175 -2.13 -0.39 -2.46
CA GLN A 175 -0.84 -0.14 -3.10
C GLN A 175 0.32 -0.63 -2.24
N ILE A 176 1.35 -1.17 -2.87
CA ILE A 176 2.68 -1.43 -2.29
C ILE A 176 3.76 -0.93 -3.22
N VAL A 177 4.93 -0.62 -2.65
CA VAL A 177 6.13 -0.28 -3.43
C VAL A 177 7.14 -1.41 -3.26
N ILE A 178 7.52 -2.01 -4.39
CA ILE A 178 8.30 -3.25 -4.47
C ILE A 178 9.52 -3.06 -5.36
N ARG A 179 10.62 -3.70 -5.01
CA ARG A 179 11.81 -3.75 -5.87
C ARG A 179 11.52 -4.47 -7.19
N LYS A 180 12.04 -3.94 -8.28
CA LYS A 180 11.88 -4.50 -9.63
C LYS A 180 12.42 -5.92 -9.77
N ASP A 181 13.51 -6.24 -9.07
CA ASP A 181 14.15 -7.56 -9.13
C ASP A 181 13.32 -8.69 -8.50
N LEU A 182 12.26 -8.35 -7.76
CA LEU A 182 11.26 -9.30 -7.24
C LEU A 182 10.18 -9.67 -8.26
N LEU A 183 10.02 -8.87 -9.31
CA LEU A 183 9.03 -9.15 -10.36
C LEU A 183 9.50 -10.26 -11.30
N THR A 184 8.54 -11.04 -11.81
CA THR A 184 8.81 -11.92 -12.94
C THR A 184 9.04 -11.09 -14.22
N LYS A 185 9.63 -11.73 -15.23
CA LYS A 185 9.81 -11.06 -16.51
C LYS A 185 8.50 -10.58 -17.12
N GLU A 186 7.43 -11.38 -17.03
CA GLU A 186 6.10 -11.06 -17.53
C GLU A 186 5.49 -9.86 -16.81
N GLN A 187 5.66 -9.79 -15.49
CA GLN A 187 5.21 -8.65 -14.67
C GLN A 187 5.98 -7.38 -15.01
N LEU A 188 7.29 -7.48 -15.20
CA LEU A 188 8.13 -6.34 -15.57
C LEU A 188 7.81 -5.85 -17.00
N ASP A 189 7.59 -6.77 -17.93
CA ASP A 189 7.16 -6.44 -19.30
C ASP A 189 5.78 -5.76 -19.28
N ALA A 190 4.85 -6.23 -18.46
CA ALA A 190 3.54 -5.60 -18.26
C ALA A 190 3.65 -4.21 -17.65
N PHE A 191 4.49 -4.02 -16.63
CA PHE A 191 4.75 -2.71 -16.02
C PHE A 191 5.32 -1.72 -17.03
N ASN A 192 6.23 -2.15 -17.90
CA ASN A 192 6.89 -1.30 -18.89
C ASN A 192 6.06 -1.08 -20.17
N SER A 193 4.92 -1.77 -20.31
CA SER A 193 4.02 -1.57 -21.46
C SER A 193 3.37 -0.19 -21.42
N GLU A 194 2.78 0.25 -22.54
CA GLU A 194 2.02 1.50 -22.57
C GLU A 194 0.88 1.46 -21.54
N PRO A 195 0.84 2.39 -20.57
CA PRO A 195 -0.15 2.36 -19.52
C PRO A 195 -1.55 2.74 -20.04
N ILE A 196 -2.55 2.11 -19.48
CA ILE A 196 -3.93 2.52 -19.64
C ILE A 196 -4.13 3.80 -18.80
N VAL A 197 -4.61 4.87 -19.43
CA VAL A 197 -4.83 6.16 -18.76
C VAL A 197 -6.19 6.14 -18.08
N LEU A 198 -6.19 6.27 -16.76
CA LEU A 198 -7.37 6.39 -15.94
C LEU A 198 -7.82 7.85 -15.85
N ALA A 199 -9.09 8.08 -15.54
CA ALA A 199 -9.62 9.42 -15.35
C ALA A 199 -8.97 10.13 -14.16
N PRO A 200 -8.88 11.49 -14.17
CA PRO A 200 -8.26 12.24 -13.06
C PRO A 200 -8.86 12.00 -11.67
N TRP A 201 -10.11 11.55 -11.62
CA TRP A 201 -10.83 11.25 -10.37
C TRP A 201 -10.85 9.77 -10.01
N ASP A 202 -10.04 8.95 -10.67
CA ASP A 202 -9.95 7.53 -10.33
C ASP A 202 -9.45 7.36 -8.88
N PRO A 203 -10.05 6.46 -8.08
CA PRO A 203 -9.66 6.25 -6.68
C PRO A 203 -8.20 5.84 -6.50
N MET A 204 -7.54 5.29 -7.52
CA MET A 204 -6.11 4.95 -7.47
C MET A 204 -5.19 6.18 -7.49
N GLY A 205 -5.71 7.37 -7.76
CA GLY A 205 -4.98 8.63 -7.69
C GLY A 205 -4.99 9.31 -6.32
N SER A 206 -5.69 8.78 -5.33
CA SER A 206 -5.97 9.49 -4.08
C SER A 206 -4.75 9.69 -3.16
N LEU A 207 -3.68 8.91 -3.31
CA LEU A 207 -2.42 9.03 -2.54
C LEU A 207 -1.20 9.42 -3.39
N ALA A 208 -1.35 9.70 -4.65
CA ALA A 208 -0.22 10.04 -5.52
C ALA A 208 0.05 11.54 -5.57
#